data_a354e51de44beec2d85c1a1e771c1fe7
#
_entry.id   a354e51de44beec2d85c1a1e771c1fe7
#
_cell.length_a   1.000
_cell.length_b   1.000
_cell.length_c   1.000
_cell.angle_alpha   90.00
_cell.angle_beta   90.00
_cell.angle_gamma   90.00
#
_symmetry.space_group_name_H-M   'P 1'
#
loop_
_entity.id
_entity.type
_entity.pdbx_description
1 polymer ?
#
loop_
_entity_poly.entity_id
_entity_poly.type
_entity_poly.pdbx_seq_one_letter_code
_entity_poly.pdbx_strand_id
1 'polypeptide(L)'
;MIKSVAWLVLPVVLLGAAAVAPARAQSEYTGQRFPYQAFDRLPATQIKVGGATLEVAFAPGEFALPRNALQAWLETSAKAVSVYYGRFPVASVRVLIVPAPGSGVKKGTSFGTRGAAIRLSVGSDSTEVNLVRDWVVVHEMTHLALPDVPDPHLWLAEGIATYVEPIARVQAGDLTAAKIWGDMVRDMPKGLPEQGDRGLDGTPTWGRTYWGGAMFCLLADVEIRKQTGNKAGLQQALRGIVEAGGNMEQVWPIERILKIGDDATGTNVLADLYAKMGEEPYAPDLDALWRDLGVSVGEGPVTFDDSAPLAPIRRAITAVPAG
;
A
#
# COMPACT_ATOMS: atom_id res chain seq x y z
N MET A 1 74.42 11.21 39.38
CA MET A 1 73.00 11.43 39.61
C MET A 1 72.38 11.84 38.29
N ILE A 2 71.76 10.89 37.61
CA ILE A 2 71.11 11.05 36.33
C ILE A 2 69.60 11.09 36.58
N LYS A 3 68.93 12.25 36.28
CA LYS A 3 67.48 12.39 36.42
C LYS A 3 66.80 11.93 35.12
N SER A 4 65.99 10.86 35.21
CA SER A 4 65.15 10.39 34.16
C SER A 4 63.91 11.30 34.03
N VAL A 5 63.67 11.83 32.81
CA VAL A 5 62.44 12.57 32.48
C VAL A 5 61.52 11.56 31.79
N ALA A 6 60.35 11.28 32.44
CA ALA A 6 59.30 10.46 31.84
C ALA A 6 58.37 11.33 30.97
N TRP A 7 58.24 10.97 29.70
CA TRP A 7 57.29 11.59 28.76
C TRP A 7 55.94 10.89 28.88
N LEU A 8 54.91 11.62 29.35
CA LEU A 8 53.52 11.19 29.30
C LEU A 8 53.00 11.38 27.87
N VAL A 9 52.72 10.27 27.19
CA VAL A 9 51.96 10.30 25.91
C VAL A 9 50.49 10.19 26.25
N LEU A 10 49.74 11.28 26.07
CA LEU A 10 48.29 11.31 26.14
C LEU A 10 47.72 10.75 24.83
N PRO A 11 46.80 9.78 24.85
CA PRO A 11 46.09 9.36 23.64
C PRO A 11 45.09 10.43 23.22
N VAL A 12 45.23 10.96 22.03
CA VAL A 12 44.22 11.80 21.39
C VAL A 12 43.10 10.87 20.92
N VAL A 13 42.00 10.84 21.66
CA VAL A 13 40.76 10.20 21.23
C VAL A 13 40.10 11.15 20.22
N LEU A 14 40.21 10.83 18.95
CA LEU A 14 39.41 11.43 17.88
C LEU A 14 37.99 10.93 18.00
N LEU A 15 37.15 11.67 18.74
CA LEU A 15 35.69 11.55 18.67
C LEU A 15 35.26 11.99 17.27
N GLY A 16 34.98 11.04 16.40
CA GLY A 16 34.28 11.26 15.16
C GLY A 16 32.90 11.83 15.45
N ALA A 17 32.72 13.14 15.30
CA ALA A 17 31.41 13.76 15.30
C ALA A 17 30.65 13.24 14.07
N ALA A 18 29.74 12.28 14.29
CA ALA A 18 28.71 11.99 13.31
C ALA A 18 27.95 13.30 13.06
N ALA A 19 28.10 13.88 11.89
CA ALA A 19 27.42 15.10 11.49
C ALA A 19 25.92 14.77 11.38
N VAL A 20 25.17 15.02 12.45
CA VAL A 20 23.71 15.09 12.39
C VAL A 20 23.39 16.25 11.45
N ALA A 21 22.92 15.95 10.25
CA ALA A 21 22.49 16.97 9.30
C ALA A 21 21.52 17.91 10.03
N PRO A 22 21.69 19.23 9.96
CA PRO A 22 20.89 20.16 10.72
C PRO A 22 19.41 19.99 10.37
N ALA A 23 18.52 20.01 11.36
CA ALA A 23 17.08 19.81 11.22
C ALA A 23 16.43 20.66 10.08
N ARG A 24 17.02 21.78 9.72
CA ARG A 24 16.65 22.64 8.60
C ARG A 24 16.82 21.95 7.23
N ALA A 25 17.82 21.08 7.05
CA ALA A 25 18.07 20.40 5.77
C ALA A 25 17.02 19.30 5.51
N GLN A 26 16.42 18.70 6.55
CA GLN A 26 15.35 17.70 6.39
C GLN A 26 13.98 18.33 6.12
N SER A 27 13.70 19.56 6.56
CA SER A 27 12.41 20.22 6.32
C SER A 27 12.11 20.43 4.83
N GLU A 28 13.13 20.52 3.98
CA GLU A 28 12.98 20.62 2.52
C GLU A 28 12.34 19.35 1.91
N TYR A 29 12.52 18.19 2.53
CA TYR A 29 12.05 16.89 2.03
C TYR A 29 10.77 16.39 2.69
N THR A 30 10.25 17.07 3.72
CA THR A 30 9.15 16.58 4.58
C THR A 30 7.85 17.38 4.53
N GLY A 31 7.73 18.38 3.66
CA GLY A 31 6.52 19.22 3.49
C GLY A 31 5.27 18.45 3.04
N GLN A 32 4.14 19.13 2.94
CA GLN A 32 2.87 18.51 2.48
C GLN A 32 2.89 18.11 0.98
N ARG A 33 3.75 18.73 0.17
CA ARG A 33 3.89 18.44 -1.25
C ARG A 33 5.17 17.63 -1.50
N PHE A 34 5.21 16.90 -2.61
CA PHE A 34 6.46 16.27 -3.04
C PHE A 34 7.48 17.34 -3.44
N PRO A 35 8.72 17.25 -2.96
CA PRO A 35 9.74 18.27 -3.19
C PRO A 35 10.45 18.04 -4.52
N TYR A 36 9.77 18.18 -5.67
CA TYR A 36 10.33 17.89 -7.00
C TYR A 36 11.67 18.55 -7.26
N GLN A 37 11.79 19.88 -6.97
CA GLN A 37 13.05 20.60 -7.19
C GLN A 37 14.19 20.11 -6.31
N ALA A 38 13.90 19.69 -5.07
CA ALA A 38 14.91 19.12 -4.18
C ALA A 38 15.30 17.71 -4.66
N PHE A 39 14.32 16.92 -5.09
CA PHE A 39 14.54 15.59 -5.65
C PHE A 39 15.47 15.65 -6.89
N ASP A 40 15.21 16.57 -7.82
CA ASP A 40 15.97 16.71 -9.07
C ASP A 40 17.46 17.08 -8.84
N ARG A 41 17.82 17.56 -7.63
CA ARG A 41 19.22 17.81 -7.23
C ARG A 41 19.92 16.62 -6.58
N LEU A 42 19.17 15.56 -6.25
CA LEU A 42 19.73 14.37 -5.63
C LEU A 42 20.20 13.35 -6.69
N PRO A 43 21.28 12.62 -6.42
CA PRO A 43 21.63 11.48 -7.26
C PRO A 43 20.55 10.41 -7.15
N ALA A 44 19.94 10.05 -8.27
CA ALA A 44 18.92 9.02 -8.36
C ALA A 44 19.46 7.77 -9.04
N THR A 45 19.02 6.59 -8.56
CA THR A 45 19.25 5.29 -9.18
C THR A 45 17.96 4.84 -9.85
N GLN A 46 18.06 4.25 -11.05
CA GLN A 46 16.90 3.69 -11.76
C GLN A 46 16.76 2.21 -11.50
N ILE A 47 15.53 1.79 -11.14
CA ILE A 47 15.11 0.40 -11.02
C ILE A 47 14.06 0.14 -12.11
N LYS A 48 14.26 -0.91 -12.92
CA LYS A 48 13.30 -1.33 -13.96
C LYS A 48 12.47 -2.49 -13.44
N VAL A 49 11.15 -2.33 -13.35
CA VAL A 49 10.24 -3.35 -12.85
C VAL A 49 8.84 -3.20 -13.45
N GLY A 50 8.21 -4.32 -13.85
CA GLY A 50 6.83 -4.33 -14.35
C GLY A 50 6.56 -3.41 -15.55
N GLY A 51 7.58 -3.17 -16.39
CA GLY A 51 7.51 -2.25 -17.53
C GLY A 51 7.73 -0.77 -17.20
N ALA A 52 7.98 -0.44 -15.92
CA ALA A 52 8.17 0.93 -15.44
C ALA A 52 9.62 1.22 -15.00
N THR A 53 9.88 2.49 -14.74
CA THR A 53 11.14 2.99 -14.15
C THR A 53 10.83 3.65 -12.81
N LEU A 54 11.43 3.14 -11.72
CA LEU A 54 11.47 3.81 -10.44
C LEU A 54 12.76 4.62 -10.35
N GLU A 55 12.65 5.94 -10.19
CA GLU A 55 13.77 6.83 -9.93
C GLU A 55 13.91 7.00 -8.42
N VAL A 56 14.89 6.34 -7.81
CA VAL A 56 15.06 6.28 -6.35
C VAL A 56 16.16 7.24 -5.91
N ALA A 57 15.81 8.21 -5.09
CA ALA A 57 16.75 9.14 -4.46
C ALA A 57 16.63 9.08 -2.93
N PHE A 58 17.74 9.39 -2.27
CA PHE A 58 17.85 9.43 -0.82
C PHE A 58 18.09 10.86 -0.36
N ALA A 59 17.22 11.38 0.50
CA ALA A 59 17.48 12.64 1.19
C ALA A 59 18.73 12.52 2.08
N PRO A 60 19.40 13.63 2.41
CA PRO A 60 20.57 13.63 3.28
C PRO A 60 20.31 12.96 4.63
N GLY A 61 21.24 12.12 5.06
CA GLY A 61 21.22 11.37 6.32
C GLY A 61 21.71 9.94 6.13
N GLU A 62 21.82 9.22 7.24
CA GLU A 62 22.39 7.88 7.28
C GLU A 62 21.32 6.83 7.55
N PHE A 63 21.55 5.60 7.07
CA PHE A 63 20.76 4.40 7.34
C PHE A 63 21.70 3.30 7.84
N ALA A 64 21.25 2.49 8.80
CA ALA A 64 21.96 1.29 9.22
C ALA A 64 22.03 0.26 8.08
N LEU A 65 20.99 0.18 7.26
CA LEU A 65 20.98 -0.64 6.06
C LEU A 65 21.70 0.07 4.90
N PRO A 66 22.44 -0.67 4.08
CA PRO A 66 23.02 -0.12 2.86
C PRO A 66 21.91 0.23 1.85
N ARG A 67 22.14 1.26 1.03
CA ARG A 67 21.14 1.75 0.06
C ARG A 67 20.66 0.69 -0.92
N ASN A 68 21.49 -0.24 -1.32
CA ASN A 68 21.11 -1.35 -2.19
C ASN A 68 20.10 -2.31 -1.54
N ALA A 69 20.11 -2.50 -0.22
CA ALA A 69 19.07 -3.26 0.47
C ALA A 69 17.71 -2.55 0.44
N LEU A 70 17.70 -1.22 0.63
CA LEU A 70 16.50 -0.39 0.48
C LEU A 70 15.96 -0.40 -0.96
N GLN A 71 16.86 -0.39 -1.95
CA GLN A 71 16.47 -0.49 -3.36
C GLN A 71 15.88 -1.87 -3.71
N ALA A 72 16.48 -2.96 -3.22
CA ALA A 72 15.97 -4.31 -3.42
C ALA A 72 14.57 -4.50 -2.80
N TRP A 73 14.34 -3.91 -1.62
CA TRP A 73 13.03 -3.89 -0.98
C TRP A 73 11.99 -3.13 -1.83
N LEU A 74 12.33 -1.96 -2.39
CA LEU A 74 11.44 -1.23 -3.30
C LEU A 74 11.13 -2.04 -4.57
N GLU A 75 12.13 -2.72 -5.13
CA GLU A 75 11.97 -3.57 -6.32
C GLU A 75 11.01 -4.73 -6.03
N THR A 76 11.17 -5.42 -4.90
CA THR A 76 10.28 -6.50 -4.46
C THR A 76 8.84 -5.99 -4.29
N SER A 77 8.67 -4.83 -3.64
CA SER A 77 7.36 -4.23 -3.44
C SER A 77 6.68 -3.83 -4.78
N ALA A 78 7.44 -3.23 -5.69
CA ALA A 78 6.94 -2.88 -7.02
C ALA A 78 6.61 -4.13 -7.87
N LYS A 79 7.33 -5.24 -7.67
CA LYS A 79 7.01 -6.52 -8.30
C LYS A 79 5.67 -7.06 -7.81
N ALA A 80 5.38 -6.97 -6.51
CA ALA A 80 4.09 -7.41 -5.96
C ALA A 80 2.92 -6.63 -6.60
N VAL A 81 3.03 -5.31 -6.69
CA VAL A 81 2.04 -4.46 -7.38
C VAL A 81 1.93 -4.84 -8.86
N SER A 82 3.06 -5.10 -9.53
CA SER A 82 3.07 -5.47 -10.95
C SER A 82 2.42 -6.83 -11.20
N VAL A 83 2.57 -7.80 -10.29
CA VAL A 83 1.88 -9.11 -10.36
C VAL A 83 0.37 -8.92 -10.27
N TYR A 84 -0.10 -8.10 -9.32
CA TYR A 84 -1.52 -7.85 -9.16
C TYR A 84 -2.13 -7.14 -10.37
N TYR A 85 -1.51 -6.07 -10.86
CA TYR A 85 -2.05 -5.27 -11.98
C TYR A 85 -1.66 -5.79 -13.37
N GLY A 86 -0.79 -6.82 -13.48
CA GLY A 86 -0.26 -7.31 -14.75
C GLY A 86 0.89 -6.46 -15.31
N ARG A 87 1.09 -5.27 -14.77
CA ARG A 87 2.19 -4.33 -15.03
C ARG A 87 2.28 -3.33 -13.88
N PHE A 88 3.35 -2.57 -13.77
CA PHE A 88 3.37 -1.44 -12.85
C PHE A 88 2.42 -0.33 -13.36
N PRO A 89 1.61 0.32 -12.49
CA PRO A 89 0.50 1.18 -12.92
C PRO A 89 0.89 2.42 -13.74
N VAL A 90 2.09 2.95 -13.53
CA VAL A 90 2.61 4.15 -14.21
C VAL A 90 3.93 3.83 -14.92
N ALA A 91 4.27 4.57 -15.99
CA ALA A 91 5.49 4.34 -16.75
C ALA A 91 6.76 4.74 -15.97
N SER A 92 6.65 5.73 -15.09
CA SER A 92 7.74 6.16 -14.22
C SER A 92 7.21 6.71 -12.90
N VAL A 93 7.99 6.54 -11.82
CA VAL A 93 7.69 7.10 -10.50
C VAL A 93 8.97 7.55 -9.81
N ARG A 94 8.94 8.74 -9.20
CA ARG A 94 10.01 9.23 -8.33
C ARG A 94 9.79 8.70 -6.91
N VAL A 95 10.80 8.04 -6.35
CA VAL A 95 10.75 7.53 -4.98
C VAL A 95 11.79 8.23 -4.14
N LEU A 96 11.34 9.04 -3.19
CA LEU A 96 12.21 9.75 -2.25
C LEU A 96 12.20 9.04 -0.90
N ILE A 97 13.36 8.54 -0.48
CA ILE A 97 13.54 7.96 0.86
C ILE A 97 14.15 9.02 1.77
N VAL A 98 13.44 9.33 2.85
CA VAL A 98 13.85 10.31 3.86
C VAL A 98 14.16 9.58 5.15
N PRO A 99 15.39 9.72 5.70
CA PRO A 99 15.71 9.09 6.99
C PRO A 99 14.91 9.73 8.12
N ALA A 100 14.43 8.90 9.04
CA ALA A 100 13.70 9.28 10.23
C ALA A 100 14.27 8.56 11.46
N PRO A 101 14.07 9.07 12.68
CA PRO A 101 14.53 8.38 13.88
C PRO A 101 13.88 7.00 14.08
N GLY A 102 14.63 6.02 14.60
CA GLY A 102 14.18 4.68 14.94
C GLY A 102 14.10 3.72 13.75
N SER A 103 13.27 2.69 13.82
CA SER A 103 13.21 1.59 12.84
C SER A 103 11.85 1.47 12.14
N GLY A 104 11.81 0.83 10.96
CA GLY A 104 10.62 0.61 10.14
C GLY A 104 10.19 1.85 9.34
N VAL A 105 9.22 1.68 8.45
CA VAL A 105 8.64 2.80 7.71
C VAL A 105 7.69 3.57 8.62
N LYS A 106 7.92 4.87 8.74
CA LYS A 106 7.17 5.76 9.63
C LYS A 106 5.98 6.39 8.93
N LYS A 107 6.13 6.65 7.63
CA LYS A 107 5.09 7.27 6.81
C LYS A 107 5.41 7.05 5.34
N GLY A 108 4.38 6.77 4.55
CA GLY A 108 4.34 6.89 3.10
C GLY A 108 3.43 8.05 2.69
N THR A 109 3.59 8.51 1.47
CA THR A 109 2.65 9.43 0.82
C THR A 109 2.91 9.38 -0.68
N SER A 110 1.85 9.15 -1.44
CA SER A 110 1.84 9.14 -2.90
C SER A 110 1.36 10.47 -3.47
N PHE A 111 1.83 10.85 -4.65
CA PHE A 111 1.57 12.14 -5.30
C PHE A 111 1.44 11.94 -6.81
N GLY A 112 0.46 12.61 -7.44
CA GLY A 112 0.22 12.57 -8.89
C GLY A 112 0.36 13.91 -9.62
N THR A 113 0.44 15.05 -8.90
CA THR A 113 0.24 16.40 -9.46
C THR A 113 1.24 16.83 -10.54
N ARG A 114 2.48 16.34 -10.51
CA ARG A 114 3.57 16.68 -11.45
C ARG A 114 4.34 15.44 -11.89
N GLY A 115 3.62 14.39 -12.20
CA GLY A 115 4.12 13.05 -12.39
C GLY A 115 4.05 12.24 -11.10
N ALA A 116 3.96 10.92 -11.23
CA ALA A 116 3.87 10.01 -10.10
C ALA A 116 5.10 10.09 -9.20
N ALA A 117 4.88 10.24 -7.90
CA ALA A 117 5.96 10.26 -6.92
C ALA A 117 5.50 9.63 -5.59
N ILE A 118 6.44 9.03 -4.86
CA ILE A 118 6.23 8.49 -3.53
C ILE A 118 7.31 9.04 -2.61
N ARG A 119 6.93 9.48 -1.42
CA ARG A 119 7.87 9.82 -0.36
C ARG A 119 7.69 8.86 0.80
N LEU A 120 8.79 8.25 1.22
CA LEU A 120 8.85 7.31 2.34
C LEU A 120 9.74 7.87 3.44
N SER A 121 9.22 8.00 4.65
CA SER A 121 10.02 8.25 5.85
C SER A 121 10.42 6.91 6.44
N VAL A 122 11.70 6.55 6.35
CA VAL A 122 12.24 5.26 6.79
C VAL A 122 13.14 5.45 7.98
N GLY A 123 12.94 4.67 9.03
CA GLY A 123 13.76 4.72 10.23
C GLY A 123 15.23 4.43 9.93
N SER A 124 16.13 5.28 10.42
CA SER A 124 17.58 5.13 10.22
C SER A 124 18.13 3.81 10.77
N ASP A 125 17.50 3.30 11.83
CA ASP A 125 17.93 2.07 12.53
C ASP A 125 17.17 0.83 12.02
N SER A 126 16.54 0.91 10.84
CA SER A 126 15.80 -0.21 10.23
C SER A 126 16.72 -1.38 9.92
N THR A 127 16.18 -2.58 10.06
CA THR A 127 16.79 -3.85 9.69
C THR A 127 16.05 -4.48 8.51
N GLU A 128 16.61 -5.50 7.87
CA GLU A 128 15.91 -6.24 6.81
C GLU A 128 14.57 -6.82 7.28
N VAL A 129 14.49 -7.27 8.55
CA VAL A 129 13.22 -7.77 9.13
C VAL A 129 12.15 -6.70 9.16
N ASN A 130 12.50 -5.43 9.41
CA ASN A 130 11.56 -4.32 9.35
C ASN A 130 11.03 -4.10 7.93
N LEU A 131 11.90 -4.23 6.92
CA LEU A 131 11.52 -4.05 5.51
C LEU A 131 10.63 -5.20 5.01
N VAL A 132 10.94 -6.46 5.36
CA VAL A 132 10.11 -7.63 5.01
C VAL A 132 8.70 -7.53 5.62
N ARG A 133 8.58 -6.97 6.81
CA ARG A 133 7.29 -6.78 7.50
C ARG A 133 6.54 -5.51 7.07
N ASP A 134 7.18 -4.66 6.29
CA ASP A 134 6.56 -3.41 5.85
C ASP A 134 5.39 -3.68 4.89
N TRP A 135 4.35 -2.90 5.07
CA TRP A 135 3.17 -2.89 4.21
C TRP A 135 3.00 -1.53 3.50
N VAL A 136 3.62 -0.49 4.05
CA VAL A 136 3.39 0.90 3.64
C VAL A 136 3.79 1.11 2.19
N VAL A 137 4.92 0.56 1.74
CA VAL A 137 5.38 0.83 0.39
C VAL A 137 4.50 0.20 -0.70
N VAL A 138 3.98 -1.01 -0.47
CA VAL A 138 3.04 -1.64 -1.42
C VAL A 138 1.70 -0.90 -1.41
N HIS A 139 1.23 -0.44 -0.25
CA HIS A 139 0.06 0.41 -0.10
C HIS A 139 0.21 1.71 -0.91
N GLU A 140 1.31 2.44 -0.74
CA GLU A 140 1.59 3.66 -1.49
C GLU A 140 1.72 3.42 -3.01
N MET A 141 2.34 2.32 -3.41
CA MET A 141 2.43 1.96 -4.83
C MET A 141 1.06 1.56 -5.41
N THR A 142 0.15 1.04 -4.60
CA THR A 142 -1.22 0.71 -5.03
C THR A 142 -2.01 1.97 -5.36
N HIS A 143 -1.83 3.06 -4.62
CA HIS A 143 -2.46 4.35 -4.95
C HIS A 143 -2.12 4.83 -6.37
N LEU A 144 -0.96 4.48 -6.91
CA LEU A 144 -0.59 4.87 -8.27
C LEU A 144 -1.51 4.28 -9.34
N ALA A 145 -2.26 3.22 -9.02
CA ALA A 145 -3.17 2.53 -9.95
C ALA A 145 -4.57 3.13 -10.02
N LEU A 146 -4.87 4.16 -9.22
CA LEU A 146 -6.19 4.76 -9.18
C LEU A 146 -6.09 6.25 -9.51
N PRO A 147 -7.01 6.81 -10.33
CA PRO A 147 -7.15 8.24 -10.46
C PRO A 147 -7.41 8.91 -9.11
N ASP A 148 -6.89 10.14 -8.95
CA ASP A 148 -7.21 10.98 -7.82
C ASP A 148 -8.71 11.29 -7.80
N VAL A 149 -9.33 11.18 -6.63
CA VAL A 149 -10.76 11.37 -6.41
C VAL A 149 -10.99 12.57 -5.48
N PRO A 150 -12.13 13.28 -5.60
CA PRO A 150 -12.50 14.31 -4.63
C PRO A 150 -12.53 13.79 -3.19
N ASP A 151 -12.28 14.68 -2.22
CA ASP A 151 -12.19 14.38 -0.79
C ASP A 151 -13.28 13.46 -0.21
N PRO A 152 -14.59 13.63 -0.57
CA PRO A 152 -15.62 12.72 -0.05
C PRO A 152 -15.37 11.25 -0.39
N HIS A 153 -14.65 10.96 -1.46
CA HIS A 153 -14.40 9.61 -1.95
C HIS A 153 -13.01 9.07 -1.60
N LEU A 154 -12.28 9.70 -0.67
CA LEU A 154 -10.95 9.25 -0.21
C LEU A 154 -10.97 7.78 0.27
N TRP A 155 -12.10 7.34 0.82
CA TRP A 155 -12.31 5.95 1.26
C TRP A 155 -12.13 4.93 0.11
N LEU A 156 -12.39 5.31 -1.15
CA LEU A 156 -12.19 4.41 -2.29
C LEU A 156 -10.69 4.16 -2.52
N ALA A 157 -9.88 5.23 -2.51
CA ALA A 157 -8.44 5.12 -2.70
C ALA A 157 -7.76 4.36 -1.55
N GLU A 158 -8.08 4.72 -0.30
CA GLU A 158 -7.53 4.07 0.88
C GLU A 158 -8.04 2.63 1.05
N GLY A 159 -9.32 2.40 0.75
CA GLY A 159 -9.93 1.08 0.79
C GLY A 159 -9.34 0.12 -0.22
N ILE A 160 -9.13 0.58 -1.47
CA ILE A 160 -8.45 -0.21 -2.51
C ILE A 160 -7.02 -0.52 -2.05
N ALA A 161 -6.26 0.45 -1.57
CA ALA A 161 -4.88 0.22 -1.13
C ALA A 161 -4.84 -0.75 0.07
N THR A 162 -5.75 -0.63 1.04
CA THR A 162 -5.87 -1.52 2.20
C THR A 162 -6.24 -2.95 1.82
N TYR A 163 -7.11 -3.13 0.83
CA TYR A 163 -7.54 -4.44 0.36
C TYR A 163 -6.51 -5.12 -0.56
N VAL A 164 -5.94 -4.36 -1.50
CA VAL A 164 -5.07 -4.88 -2.55
C VAL A 164 -3.66 -5.18 -2.04
N GLU A 165 -3.10 -4.31 -1.17
CA GLU A 165 -1.74 -4.47 -0.64
C GLU A 165 -1.44 -5.90 -0.17
N PRO A 166 -2.20 -6.47 0.79
CA PRO A 166 -1.91 -7.80 1.29
C PRO A 166 -2.14 -8.90 0.23
N ILE A 167 -3.13 -8.75 -0.64
CA ILE A 167 -3.41 -9.71 -1.72
C ILE A 167 -2.26 -9.72 -2.74
N ALA A 168 -1.79 -8.55 -3.17
CA ALA A 168 -0.66 -8.43 -4.10
C ALA A 168 0.59 -9.12 -3.55
N ARG A 169 0.85 -8.98 -2.26
CA ARG A 169 1.98 -9.63 -1.59
C ARG A 169 1.80 -11.15 -1.48
N VAL A 170 0.58 -11.65 -1.29
CA VAL A 170 0.34 -13.10 -1.36
C VAL A 170 0.56 -13.62 -2.78
N GLN A 171 0.05 -12.93 -3.79
CA GLN A 171 0.23 -13.31 -5.20
C GLN A 171 1.69 -13.26 -5.65
N ALA A 172 2.51 -12.39 -5.03
CA ALA A 172 3.95 -12.32 -5.25
C ALA A 172 4.77 -13.35 -4.44
N GLY A 173 4.15 -14.02 -3.47
CA GLY A 173 4.81 -15.01 -2.60
C GLY A 173 5.44 -14.42 -1.33
N ASP A 174 5.20 -13.16 -1.00
CA ASP A 174 5.76 -12.47 0.16
C ASP A 174 4.95 -12.70 1.45
N LEU A 175 3.67 -13.04 1.32
CA LEU A 175 2.76 -13.34 2.42
C LEU A 175 2.01 -14.65 2.18
N THR A 176 1.42 -15.20 3.24
CA THR A 176 0.54 -16.38 3.14
C THR A 176 -0.93 -15.96 3.12
N ALA A 177 -1.77 -16.73 2.41
CA ALA A 177 -3.22 -16.53 2.42
C ALA A 177 -3.79 -16.60 3.84
N ALA A 178 -3.31 -17.53 4.68
CA ALA A 178 -3.78 -17.64 6.07
C ALA A 178 -3.56 -16.35 6.87
N LYS A 179 -2.39 -15.70 6.69
CA LYS A 179 -2.14 -14.44 7.38
C LYS A 179 -3.14 -13.36 6.98
N ILE A 180 -3.34 -13.14 5.69
CA ILE A 180 -4.19 -12.02 5.23
C ILE A 180 -5.66 -12.26 5.51
N TRP A 181 -6.15 -13.49 5.38
CA TRP A 181 -7.53 -13.81 5.74
C TRP A 181 -7.78 -13.64 7.24
N GLY A 182 -6.81 -14.02 8.08
CA GLY A 182 -6.90 -13.78 9.52
C GLY A 182 -6.89 -12.30 9.89
N ASP A 183 -6.06 -11.51 9.21
CA ASP A 183 -6.04 -10.06 9.39
C ASP A 183 -7.37 -9.42 8.94
N MET A 184 -7.93 -9.85 7.81
CA MET A 184 -9.24 -9.36 7.33
C MET A 184 -10.38 -9.69 8.31
N VAL A 185 -10.46 -10.92 8.83
CA VAL A 185 -11.48 -11.29 9.81
C VAL A 185 -11.38 -10.43 11.07
N ARG A 186 -10.16 -10.18 11.56
CA ARG A 186 -9.92 -9.39 12.78
C ARG A 186 -10.19 -7.90 12.59
N ASP A 187 -9.80 -7.34 11.44
CA ASP A 187 -9.71 -5.90 11.27
C ASP A 187 -10.88 -5.30 10.45
N MET A 188 -11.53 -6.08 9.56
CA MET A 188 -12.67 -5.64 8.76
C MET A 188 -13.83 -5.06 9.60
N PRO A 189 -14.14 -5.58 10.81
CA PRO A 189 -15.19 -4.99 11.67
C PRO A 189 -14.94 -3.53 12.06
N LYS A 190 -13.69 -3.03 12.01
CA LYS A 190 -13.36 -1.61 12.26
C LYS A 190 -13.99 -0.67 11.23
N GLY A 191 -14.39 -1.20 10.07
CA GLY A 191 -15.05 -0.48 9.00
C GLY A 191 -16.56 -0.50 9.05
N LEU A 192 -17.19 -1.18 10.02
CA LEU A 192 -18.64 -1.19 10.17
C LEU A 192 -19.17 0.21 10.57
N PRO A 193 -20.39 0.57 10.14
CA PRO A 193 -20.99 1.83 10.53
C PRO A 193 -21.26 1.86 12.04
N GLU A 194 -21.04 3.01 12.65
CA GLU A 194 -21.37 3.31 14.04
C GLU A 194 -22.57 4.26 14.11
N GLN A 195 -23.03 4.58 15.32
CA GLN A 195 -24.11 5.53 15.52
C GLN A 195 -23.79 6.89 14.89
N GLY A 196 -24.67 7.39 14.02
CA GLY A 196 -24.48 8.65 13.32
C GLY A 196 -23.71 8.55 12.02
N ASP A 197 -23.38 7.33 11.56
CA ASP A 197 -22.78 7.09 10.24
C ASP A 197 -23.70 7.62 9.11
N ARG A 198 -23.11 8.17 8.07
CA ARG A 198 -23.80 8.74 6.89
C ARG A 198 -23.23 8.17 5.59
N GLY A 199 -22.90 6.88 5.59
CA GLY A 199 -22.25 6.24 4.48
C GLY A 199 -20.74 6.55 4.39
N LEU A 200 -20.10 5.98 3.40
CA LEU A 200 -18.65 6.10 3.21
C LEU A 200 -18.24 7.53 2.83
N ASP A 201 -19.06 8.22 2.04
CA ASP A 201 -18.79 9.62 1.63
C ASP A 201 -19.00 10.60 2.79
N GLY A 202 -19.97 10.31 3.66
CA GLY A 202 -20.38 11.20 4.75
C GLY A 202 -19.68 10.99 6.08
N THR A 203 -18.84 9.93 6.22
CA THR A 203 -18.25 9.53 7.50
C THR A 203 -16.73 9.30 7.39
N PRO A 204 -15.91 10.35 7.26
CA PRO A 204 -14.47 10.25 7.04
C PRO A 204 -13.70 9.93 8.33
N THR A 205 -14.09 8.88 9.06
CA THR A 205 -13.32 8.35 10.18
C THR A 205 -12.24 7.39 9.66
N TRP A 206 -11.17 7.17 10.43
CA TRP A 206 -10.13 6.22 10.04
C TRP A 206 -10.70 4.83 9.74
N GLY A 207 -11.57 4.30 10.59
CA GLY A 207 -12.19 2.99 10.39
C GLY A 207 -12.98 2.92 9.08
N ARG A 208 -13.84 3.92 8.82
CA ARG A 208 -14.67 3.96 7.61
C ARG A 208 -13.84 4.19 6.34
N THR A 209 -12.84 5.06 6.41
CA THR A 209 -11.98 5.36 5.26
C THR A 209 -11.17 4.14 4.83
N TYR A 210 -10.46 3.50 5.75
CA TYR A 210 -9.59 2.37 5.43
C TYR A 210 -10.35 1.04 5.37
N TRP A 211 -10.98 0.65 6.45
CA TRP A 211 -11.63 -0.66 6.57
C TRP A 211 -13.04 -0.70 5.98
N GLY A 212 -13.78 0.41 6.02
CA GLY A 212 -15.04 0.55 5.30
C GLY A 212 -14.84 0.48 3.79
N GLY A 213 -13.82 1.16 3.29
CA GLY A 213 -13.41 1.08 1.89
C GLY A 213 -12.88 -0.31 1.51
N ALA A 214 -12.07 -0.97 2.37
CA ALA A 214 -11.63 -2.34 2.14
C ALA A 214 -12.80 -3.34 2.17
N MET A 215 -13.81 -3.10 3.00
CA MET A 215 -15.06 -3.88 3.05
C MET A 215 -15.84 -3.75 1.74
N PHE A 216 -15.97 -2.53 1.20
CA PHE A 216 -16.53 -2.30 -0.14
C PHE A 216 -15.79 -3.15 -1.18
N CYS A 217 -14.45 -3.15 -1.17
CA CYS A 217 -13.62 -3.91 -2.09
C CYS A 217 -13.83 -5.43 -1.95
N LEU A 218 -13.87 -5.97 -0.73
CA LEU A 218 -14.12 -7.39 -0.49
C LEU A 218 -15.51 -7.82 -0.99
N LEU A 219 -16.54 -7.02 -0.67
CA LEU A 219 -17.92 -7.30 -1.13
C LEU A 219 -18.00 -7.25 -2.65
N ALA A 220 -17.35 -6.28 -3.28
CA ALA A 220 -17.26 -6.16 -4.73
C ALA A 220 -16.57 -7.38 -5.36
N ASP A 221 -15.40 -7.78 -4.83
CA ASP A 221 -14.66 -8.93 -5.36
C ASP A 221 -15.47 -10.22 -5.28
N VAL A 222 -16.12 -10.45 -4.13
CA VAL A 222 -16.99 -11.63 -3.93
C VAL A 222 -18.19 -11.60 -4.88
N GLU A 223 -18.87 -10.47 -5.00
CA GLU A 223 -20.08 -10.38 -5.81
C GLU A 223 -19.79 -10.43 -7.32
N ILE A 224 -18.73 -9.77 -7.80
CA ILE A 224 -18.27 -9.90 -9.19
C ILE A 224 -17.96 -11.37 -9.50
N ARG A 225 -17.24 -12.06 -8.62
CA ARG A 225 -16.91 -13.49 -8.81
C ARG A 225 -18.14 -14.39 -8.82
N LYS A 226 -19.13 -14.12 -7.98
CA LYS A 226 -20.41 -14.85 -8.01
C LYS A 226 -21.14 -14.66 -9.34
N GLN A 227 -21.28 -13.43 -9.81
CA GLN A 227 -21.99 -13.10 -11.05
C GLN A 227 -21.27 -13.62 -12.31
N THR A 228 -19.93 -13.64 -12.29
CA THR A 228 -19.12 -14.08 -13.42
C THR A 228 -18.74 -15.57 -13.39
N GLY A 229 -19.22 -16.31 -12.40
CA GLY A 229 -18.80 -17.71 -12.20
C GLY A 229 -17.29 -17.81 -11.92
N ASN A 230 -16.76 -16.86 -11.17
CA ASN A 230 -15.35 -16.74 -10.77
C ASN A 230 -14.36 -16.48 -11.93
N LYS A 231 -14.85 -15.99 -13.08
CA LYS A 231 -14.03 -15.63 -14.25
C LYS A 231 -13.40 -14.23 -14.12
N ALA A 232 -14.06 -13.33 -13.40
CA ALA A 232 -13.55 -12.01 -13.07
C ALA A 232 -13.76 -11.73 -11.57
N GLY A 233 -13.00 -10.79 -11.04
CA GLY A 233 -13.10 -10.26 -9.69
C GLY A 233 -12.70 -8.78 -9.67
N LEU A 234 -12.53 -8.20 -8.49
CA LEU A 234 -12.12 -6.81 -8.35
C LEU A 234 -10.78 -6.53 -9.04
N GLN A 235 -9.88 -7.52 -9.09
CA GLN A 235 -8.59 -7.40 -9.78
C GLN A 235 -8.77 -7.06 -11.27
N GLN A 236 -9.72 -7.67 -11.97
CA GLN A 236 -10.02 -7.37 -13.37
C GLN A 236 -10.65 -5.99 -13.53
N ALA A 237 -11.53 -5.56 -12.61
CA ALA A 237 -12.07 -4.21 -12.58
C ALA A 237 -10.95 -3.16 -12.47
N LEU A 238 -10.03 -3.35 -11.52
CA LEU A 238 -8.91 -2.42 -11.28
C LEU A 238 -7.90 -2.42 -12.44
N ARG A 239 -7.64 -3.56 -13.05
CA ARG A 239 -6.83 -3.65 -14.29
C ARG A 239 -7.48 -2.87 -15.42
N GLY A 240 -8.79 -3.00 -15.59
CA GLY A 240 -9.54 -2.25 -16.61
C GLY A 240 -9.45 -0.73 -16.43
N ILE A 241 -9.45 -0.24 -15.17
CA ILE A 241 -9.23 1.17 -14.85
C ILE A 241 -7.84 1.62 -15.31
N VAL A 242 -6.79 0.83 -15.00
CA VAL A 242 -5.41 1.13 -15.42
C VAL A 242 -5.25 1.06 -16.94
N GLU A 243 -5.91 0.12 -17.62
CA GLU A 243 -5.91 -0.03 -19.09
C GLU A 243 -6.61 1.15 -19.77
N ALA A 244 -7.66 1.69 -19.17
CA ALA A 244 -8.33 2.90 -19.64
C ALA A 244 -7.53 4.20 -19.39
N GLY A 245 -6.29 4.10 -18.87
CA GLY A 245 -5.41 5.22 -18.57
C GLY A 245 -5.63 5.84 -17.20
N GLY A 246 -6.43 5.19 -16.34
CA GLY A 246 -6.64 5.61 -14.95
C GLY A 246 -5.40 5.34 -14.10
N ASN A 247 -4.86 6.40 -13.51
CA ASN A 247 -3.76 6.35 -12.55
C ASN A 247 -3.74 7.65 -11.75
N MET A 248 -2.94 7.75 -10.71
CA MET A 248 -2.87 8.90 -9.80
C MET A 248 -2.55 10.25 -10.47
N GLU A 249 -2.05 10.27 -11.69
CA GLU A 249 -1.78 11.51 -12.44
C GLU A 249 -3.05 12.10 -13.07
N GLN A 250 -4.16 11.37 -13.01
CA GLN A 250 -5.48 11.77 -13.53
C GLN A 250 -6.43 12.11 -12.38
N VAL A 251 -7.35 13.02 -12.60
CA VAL A 251 -8.46 13.33 -11.68
C VAL A 251 -9.76 12.89 -12.36
N TRP A 252 -10.43 11.88 -11.81
CA TRP A 252 -11.68 11.37 -12.36
C TRP A 252 -12.80 11.42 -11.31
N PRO A 253 -14.06 11.69 -11.73
CA PRO A 253 -15.20 11.50 -10.85
C PRO A 253 -15.37 10.01 -10.53
N ILE A 254 -15.87 9.70 -9.34
CA ILE A 254 -16.03 8.33 -8.85
C ILE A 254 -16.89 7.49 -9.79
N GLU A 255 -17.95 8.06 -10.35
CA GLU A 255 -18.87 7.36 -11.25
C GLU A 255 -18.17 6.84 -12.50
N ARG A 256 -17.17 7.58 -13.02
CA ARG A 256 -16.35 7.13 -14.13
C ARG A 256 -15.49 5.95 -13.76
N ILE A 257 -14.89 5.99 -12.57
CA ILE A 257 -14.03 4.90 -12.07
C ILE A 257 -14.86 3.62 -11.91
N LEU A 258 -15.99 3.71 -11.23
CA LEU A 258 -16.89 2.58 -10.99
C LEU A 258 -17.41 2.00 -12.31
N LYS A 259 -17.85 2.87 -13.24
CA LYS A 259 -18.34 2.43 -14.54
C LYS A 259 -17.28 1.66 -15.35
N ILE A 260 -16.05 2.15 -15.40
CA ILE A 260 -14.97 1.48 -16.14
C ILE A 260 -14.66 0.12 -15.51
N GLY A 261 -14.63 0.03 -14.16
CA GLY A 261 -14.45 -1.23 -13.46
C GLY A 261 -15.58 -2.22 -13.73
N ASP A 262 -16.82 -1.78 -13.73
CA ASP A 262 -18.00 -2.59 -14.06
C ASP A 262 -17.96 -3.05 -15.52
N ASP A 263 -17.66 -2.17 -16.47
CA ASP A 263 -17.51 -2.51 -17.88
C ASP A 263 -16.42 -3.58 -18.11
N ALA A 264 -15.30 -3.49 -17.38
CA ALA A 264 -14.19 -4.44 -17.47
C ALA A 264 -14.55 -5.86 -16.97
N THR A 265 -15.52 -5.96 -16.07
CA THR A 265 -15.99 -7.24 -15.51
C THR A 265 -17.29 -7.73 -16.15
N GLY A 266 -17.98 -6.88 -16.91
CA GLY A 266 -19.30 -7.15 -17.47
C GLY A 266 -20.40 -7.23 -16.41
N THR A 267 -20.22 -6.52 -15.28
CA THR A 267 -21.17 -6.46 -14.16
C THR A 267 -21.59 -5.01 -13.88
N ASN A 268 -22.44 -4.80 -12.88
CA ASN A 268 -22.78 -3.47 -12.34
C ASN A 268 -22.55 -3.40 -10.83
N VAL A 269 -21.65 -4.25 -10.33
CA VAL A 269 -21.46 -4.49 -8.90
C VAL A 269 -20.90 -3.29 -8.18
N LEU A 270 -19.94 -2.58 -8.79
CA LEU A 270 -19.29 -1.42 -8.17
C LEU A 270 -20.30 -0.27 -7.99
N ALA A 271 -21.08 0.03 -9.03
CA ALA A 271 -22.12 1.05 -8.97
C ALA A 271 -23.24 0.67 -7.98
N ASP A 272 -23.69 -0.59 -7.96
CA ASP A 272 -24.73 -1.06 -7.07
C ASP A 272 -24.31 -1.03 -5.60
N LEU A 273 -23.06 -1.38 -5.30
CA LEU A 273 -22.50 -1.30 -3.95
C LEU A 273 -22.30 0.15 -3.52
N TYR A 274 -21.84 1.02 -4.41
CA TYR A 274 -21.71 2.44 -4.12
C TYR A 274 -23.08 3.06 -3.77
N ALA A 275 -24.11 2.75 -4.53
CA ALA A 275 -25.48 3.18 -4.21
C ALA A 275 -25.98 2.74 -2.82
N LYS A 276 -25.46 1.62 -2.30
CA LYS A 276 -25.82 1.09 -0.97
C LYS A 276 -24.95 1.66 0.17
N MET A 277 -23.69 1.95 -0.10
CA MET A 277 -22.69 2.19 0.93
C MET A 277 -22.15 3.65 0.91
N GLY A 278 -22.34 4.37 -0.19
CA GLY A 278 -21.79 5.72 -0.38
C GLY A 278 -22.42 6.74 0.55
N GLU A 279 -23.74 6.88 0.50
CA GLU A 279 -24.47 7.93 1.22
C GLU A 279 -25.26 7.42 2.44
N GLU A 280 -25.39 6.09 2.58
CA GLU A 280 -26.17 5.47 3.65
C GLU A 280 -25.31 4.47 4.44
N PRO A 281 -25.56 4.30 5.75
CA PRO A 281 -24.89 3.28 6.55
C PRO A 281 -25.32 1.89 6.12
N TYR A 282 -24.36 1.07 5.71
CA TYR A 282 -24.60 -0.32 5.34
C TYR A 282 -23.70 -1.24 6.15
N ALA A 283 -24.28 -2.17 6.91
CA ALA A 283 -23.60 -3.18 7.71
C ALA A 283 -23.84 -4.58 7.11
N PRO A 284 -22.87 -5.15 6.39
CA PRO A 284 -22.97 -6.52 5.92
C PRO A 284 -22.86 -7.52 7.09
N ASP A 285 -23.46 -8.69 6.94
CA ASP A 285 -23.23 -9.82 7.86
C ASP A 285 -21.86 -10.45 7.58
N LEU A 286 -20.85 -9.92 8.27
CA LEU A 286 -19.47 -10.41 8.12
C LEU A 286 -19.32 -11.86 8.61
N ASP A 287 -20.04 -12.27 9.64
CA ASP A 287 -19.96 -13.64 10.17
C ASP A 287 -20.49 -14.64 9.16
N ALA A 288 -21.60 -14.31 8.49
CA ALA A 288 -22.11 -15.12 7.37
C ALA A 288 -21.11 -15.15 6.22
N LEU A 289 -20.51 -14.01 5.86
CA LEU A 289 -19.52 -13.92 4.78
C LEU A 289 -18.29 -14.79 5.07
N TRP A 290 -17.72 -14.72 6.27
CA TRP A 290 -16.56 -15.54 6.64
C TRP A 290 -16.89 -17.03 6.63
N ARG A 291 -18.06 -17.42 7.15
CA ARG A 291 -18.55 -18.79 7.11
C ARG A 291 -18.69 -19.30 5.67
N ASP A 292 -19.30 -18.50 4.78
CA ASP A 292 -19.49 -18.87 3.39
C ASP A 292 -18.16 -18.95 2.62
N LEU A 293 -17.20 -18.06 2.89
CA LEU A 293 -15.83 -18.12 2.38
C LEU A 293 -15.03 -19.29 2.99
N GLY A 294 -15.54 -19.93 4.05
CA GLY A 294 -14.86 -21.00 4.76
C GLY A 294 -13.62 -20.53 5.50
N VAL A 295 -13.69 -19.35 6.15
CA VAL A 295 -12.59 -18.80 6.96
C VAL A 295 -12.98 -18.81 8.42
N SER A 296 -12.18 -19.45 9.25
CA SER A 296 -12.38 -19.47 10.71
C SER A 296 -11.12 -19.02 11.43
N VAL A 297 -11.30 -18.11 12.40
CA VAL A 297 -10.25 -17.60 13.28
C VAL A 297 -10.67 -17.90 14.71
N GLY A 298 -9.87 -18.72 15.41
CA GLY A 298 -10.04 -19.05 16.83
C GLY A 298 -8.83 -18.63 17.63
N GLU A 299 -8.58 -19.29 18.78
CA GLU A 299 -7.36 -19.11 19.59
C GLU A 299 -6.09 -19.61 18.89
N GLY A 300 -6.23 -20.38 17.80
CA GLY A 300 -5.16 -20.97 17.02
C GLY A 300 -4.95 -20.31 15.65
N PRO A 301 -4.20 -20.99 14.76
CA PRO A 301 -4.03 -20.54 13.38
C PRO A 301 -5.36 -20.44 12.63
N VAL A 302 -5.40 -19.56 11.63
CA VAL A 302 -6.51 -19.48 10.67
C VAL A 302 -6.72 -20.84 10.00
N THR A 303 -7.96 -21.31 9.95
CA THR A 303 -8.34 -22.54 9.26
C THR A 303 -9.27 -22.26 8.09
N PHE A 304 -9.19 -23.13 7.09
CA PHE A 304 -9.99 -23.02 5.88
C PHE A 304 -10.88 -24.25 5.70
N ASP A 305 -12.17 -24.02 5.47
CA ASP A 305 -13.11 -25.06 5.03
C ASP A 305 -13.24 -24.95 3.50
N ASP A 306 -12.65 -25.93 2.79
CA ASP A 306 -12.71 -25.98 1.33
C ASP A 306 -14.06 -26.50 0.79
N SER A 307 -14.95 -27.00 1.66
CA SER A 307 -16.33 -27.39 1.32
C SER A 307 -17.33 -26.23 1.42
N ALA A 308 -16.91 -25.07 1.96
CA ALA A 308 -17.77 -23.90 2.09
C ALA A 308 -18.21 -23.37 0.71
N PRO A 309 -19.43 -22.79 0.60
CA PRO A 309 -20.02 -22.40 -0.71
C PRO A 309 -19.13 -21.44 -1.53
N LEU A 310 -18.45 -20.51 -0.88
CA LEU A 310 -17.59 -19.51 -1.52
C LEU A 310 -16.09 -19.82 -1.36
N ALA A 311 -15.69 -21.01 -0.92
CA ALA A 311 -14.29 -21.43 -0.85
C ALA A 311 -13.54 -21.30 -2.19
N PRO A 312 -14.14 -21.60 -3.36
CA PRO A 312 -13.49 -21.35 -4.65
C PRO A 312 -13.18 -19.87 -4.88
N ILE A 313 -14.04 -18.95 -4.42
CA ILE A 313 -13.84 -17.50 -4.51
C ILE A 313 -12.70 -17.07 -3.59
N ARG A 314 -12.70 -17.53 -2.32
CA ARG A 314 -11.60 -17.27 -1.39
C ARG A 314 -10.24 -17.63 -2.01
N ARG A 315 -10.13 -18.84 -2.59
CA ARG A 315 -8.89 -19.28 -3.23
C ARG A 315 -8.51 -18.42 -4.43
N ALA A 316 -9.48 -18.04 -5.25
CA ALA A 316 -9.23 -17.24 -6.44
C ALA A 316 -8.77 -15.81 -6.13
N ILE A 317 -9.24 -15.19 -5.04
CA ILE A 317 -8.80 -13.86 -4.59
C ILE A 317 -7.28 -13.86 -4.33
N THR A 318 -6.75 -14.91 -3.73
CA THR A 318 -5.33 -14.99 -3.36
C THR A 318 -4.47 -15.81 -4.33
N ALA A 319 -5.06 -16.37 -5.38
CA ALA A 319 -4.31 -17.12 -6.39
C ALA A 319 -3.40 -16.20 -7.21
N VAL A 320 -2.23 -16.72 -7.58
CA VAL A 320 -1.36 -16.02 -8.54
C VAL A 320 -2.14 -15.90 -9.84
N PRO A 321 -2.26 -14.68 -10.43
CA PRO A 321 -2.97 -14.49 -11.68
C PRO A 321 -2.35 -15.35 -12.78
N ALA A 322 -3.19 -15.98 -13.61
CA ALA A 322 -2.72 -16.53 -14.89
C ALA A 322 -2.18 -15.36 -15.73
N GLY A 323 -0.95 -15.50 -16.22
CA GLY A 323 -0.26 -14.49 -17.02
C GLY A 323 -0.94 -14.20 -18.35
#